data_80dae2aa00c543b95f72302ff91b4332
#
_entry.id   80dae2aa00c543b95f72302ff91b4332
#
_cell.length_a   1.000
_cell.length_b   1.000
_cell.length_c   1.000
_cell.angle_alpha   90.00
_cell.angle_beta   90.00
_cell.angle_gamma   90.00
#
_symmetry.space_group_name_H-M   'P 1'
#
loop_
_entity.id
_entity.type
_entity.pdbx_description
1 polymer ?
#
loop_
_entity_poly.entity_id
_entity_poly.type
_entity_poly.pdbx_seq_one_letter_code
_entity_poly.pdbx_strand_id
1 'polypeptide(L)'
;MRADGGTGGRAFSYGIKAGLVLAAALSGAVPHVLAQDRPPVRLSGRSPDSELTVYLMTMGPGKQVWERFGHNAIWIHDPVRGTDQTYNYGLFDFRQQNFLLRFVQGRMWYWMQGFSAQSYVESYRRANRSVWVQELEIPPQARRELQRFLEWNEQPENRFYHYDYYRDNCSTRVRDALDRALSGQIREGTARAATGRTYRFHTQRLTSNDPPVYTGLLLALGHPVDRPISKWEEMFLPLALRTHIRNLQVTGPNGGKIPLVRSERTLFQSTEPEPPADPPFWVPSYLLGGLVIGGSAFGLGVTAGQQRMSRTGFLVVTWIWLLLTGVAGMVLAGLWGLTDHTAAYHNENLLQMNLLALPLLWLVTRLILGSARAAKPAAVLAAGVAAISLIGLLLKPFPQFYQVNGAIIALALPAHAGIAAGVWRLARLQDPRTRRSPARASG
;
A
#
# COMPACT_ATOMS: atom_id res chain seq x y z
N MET A 1 -18.28 31.28 -37.19
CA MET A 1 -19.21 30.13 -37.11
C MET A 1 -18.41 28.94 -36.62
N ARG A 2 -18.52 28.64 -35.33
CA ARG A 2 -19.26 27.52 -34.69
C ARG A 2 -18.72 26.18 -35.14
N ALA A 3 -18.46 25.23 -34.34
CA ALA A 3 -18.47 25.00 -32.87
C ALA A 3 -18.16 23.50 -32.66
N ASP A 4 -17.58 23.22 -31.55
CA ASP A 4 -17.90 22.10 -30.62
C ASP A 4 -17.61 20.67 -31.03
N GLY A 5 -16.90 20.03 -30.12
CA GLY A 5 -17.32 18.92 -29.35
C GLY A 5 -16.22 18.07 -28.76
N GLY A 6 -15.68 18.47 -27.63
CA GLY A 6 -14.80 17.62 -26.85
C GLY A 6 -15.50 17.02 -25.64
N THR A 7 -15.81 15.75 -25.63
CA THR A 7 -16.21 15.00 -24.41
C THR A 7 -15.68 13.57 -24.30
N GLY A 8 -14.65 13.20 -25.11
CA GLY A 8 -14.08 11.83 -25.08
C GLY A 8 -12.83 11.62 -24.21
N GLY A 9 -12.22 12.69 -23.66
CA GLY A 9 -10.89 12.60 -23.07
C GLY A 9 -10.79 12.29 -21.58
N ARG A 10 -11.88 12.33 -20.83
CA ARG A 10 -11.82 12.19 -19.35
C ARG A 10 -11.92 10.77 -18.81
N ALA A 11 -12.58 9.87 -19.49
CA ALA A 11 -12.76 8.48 -19.01
C ALA A 11 -11.48 7.64 -19.19
N PHE A 12 -10.67 7.91 -20.21
CA PHE A 12 -9.42 7.16 -20.46
C PHE A 12 -8.27 7.54 -19.50
N SER A 13 -8.31 8.77 -18.95
CA SER A 13 -7.32 9.26 -17.98
C SER A 13 -7.44 8.62 -16.59
N TYR A 14 -8.60 8.12 -16.21
CA TYR A 14 -8.80 7.51 -14.88
C TYR A 14 -8.32 6.06 -14.81
N GLY A 15 -8.38 5.30 -15.87
CA GLY A 15 -7.90 3.91 -15.91
C GLY A 15 -6.38 3.79 -15.80
N ILE A 16 -5.64 4.70 -16.44
CA ILE A 16 -4.17 4.74 -16.36
C ILE A 16 -3.70 5.25 -14.99
N LYS A 17 -4.45 6.16 -14.38
CA LYS A 17 -4.15 6.65 -13.03
C LYS A 17 -4.35 5.59 -11.94
N ALA A 18 -5.28 4.66 -12.08
CA ALA A 18 -5.50 3.58 -11.10
C ALA A 18 -4.38 2.54 -11.10
N GLY A 19 -3.83 2.19 -12.25
CA GLY A 19 -2.65 1.30 -12.34
C GLY A 19 -1.36 1.94 -11.82
N LEU A 20 -1.18 3.25 -12.08
CA LEU A 20 -0.06 4.05 -11.56
C LEU A 20 -0.20 4.36 -10.06
N VAL A 21 -1.42 4.43 -9.52
CA VAL A 21 -1.67 4.68 -8.11
C VAL A 21 -1.27 3.49 -7.23
N LEU A 22 -1.45 2.25 -7.71
CA LEU A 22 -0.95 1.08 -6.99
C LEU A 22 0.58 1.10 -6.89
N ALA A 23 1.22 1.72 -7.86
CA ALA A 23 2.66 1.86 -7.99
C ALA A 23 3.23 3.00 -7.16
N ALA A 24 2.56 4.16 -7.13
CA ALA A 24 3.03 5.35 -6.45
C ALA A 24 2.76 5.35 -4.94
N ALA A 25 1.88 4.46 -4.47
CA ALA A 25 1.42 4.44 -3.07
C ALA A 25 2.52 4.24 -2.03
N LEU A 26 3.71 3.82 -2.45
CA LEU A 26 4.74 3.33 -1.53
C LEU A 26 6.12 4.00 -1.72
N SER A 27 6.22 5.01 -2.57
CA SER A 27 7.50 5.66 -2.88
C SER A 27 7.54 7.13 -2.42
N GLY A 28 8.47 7.47 -1.55
CA GLY A 28 8.69 8.84 -1.10
C GLY A 28 9.49 9.67 -2.12
N ALA A 29 8.83 10.51 -2.92
CA ALA A 29 9.50 11.51 -3.71
C ALA A 29 9.68 12.82 -2.93
N VAL A 30 10.89 13.33 -2.86
CA VAL A 30 11.16 14.68 -2.36
C VAL A 30 11.13 15.64 -3.56
N PRO A 31 10.36 16.73 -3.51
CA PRO A 31 10.38 17.72 -4.57
C PRO A 31 11.76 18.38 -4.69
N HIS A 32 12.30 18.50 -5.90
CA HIS A 32 13.48 19.31 -6.16
C HIS A 32 13.18 20.79 -5.88
N VAL A 33 13.78 21.32 -4.83
CA VAL A 33 13.73 22.75 -4.51
C VAL A 33 15.09 23.37 -4.81
N LEU A 34 15.10 24.29 -5.77
CA LEU A 34 16.23 25.19 -6.02
C LEU A 34 16.41 26.12 -4.79
N ALA A 35 17.61 26.20 -4.30
CA ALA A 35 17.96 26.98 -3.11
C ALA A 35 17.81 28.49 -3.39
N GLN A 36 17.11 29.20 -2.51
CA GLN A 36 17.25 30.65 -2.32
C GLN A 36 17.76 30.89 -0.92
N ASP A 37 18.84 31.67 -0.83
CA ASP A 37 19.54 32.04 0.40
C ASP A 37 18.65 32.85 1.35
N ARG A 38 18.46 32.34 2.58
CA ARG A 38 18.00 33.10 3.75
C ARG A 38 18.81 32.68 4.97
N PRO A 39 19.00 33.56 5.96
CA PRO A 39 19.94 33.33 7.05
C PRO A 39 19.55 32.11 7.90
N PRO A 40 20.55 31.43 8.48
CA PRO A 40 20.33 30.14 9.19
C PRO A 40 19.53 30.36 10.48
N VAL A 41 18.58 29.43 10.72
CA VAL A 41 17.93 29.25 12.01
C VAL A 41 19.02 28.77 12.98
N ARG A 42 19.59 29.70 13.76
CA ARG A 42 20.54 29.34 14.81
C ARG A 42 19.81 28.58 15.91
N LEU A 43 20.07 27.30 16.01
CA LEU A 43 19.69 26.46 17.13
C LEU A 43 20.77 26.67 18.23
N SER A 44 20.82 27.88 18.79
CA SER A 44 21.79 28.23 19.81
C SER A 44 21.40 27.67 21.16
N GLY A 45 22.33 27.00 21.81
CA GLY A 45 22.24 26.54 23.20
C GLY A 45 23.37 25.65 23.67
N ARG A 46 24.57 25.70 23.05
CA ARG A 46 25.79 25.08 23.61
C ARG A 46 27.02 25.90 23.34
N SER A 47 27.90 25.89 24.34
CA SER A 47 29.28 26.42 24.27
C SER A 47 30.06 25.80 23.11
N PRO A 48 31.10 26.47 22.58
CA PRO A 48 31.82 26.06 21.37
C PRO A 48 32.73 24.83 21.55
N ASP A 49 32.36 23.87 22.38
CA ASP A 49 33.04 22.58 22.46
C ASP A 49 32.64 21.70 21.31
N SER A 50 33.48 21.67 20.37
CA SER A 50 33.87 20.86 19.23
C SER A 50 33.21 19.44 19.00
N GLU A 51 32.05 19.11 19.54
CA GLU A 51 31.46 17.79 19.37
C GLU A 51 30.27 17.79 18.40
N LEU A 52 30.34 16.87 17.44
CA LEU A 52 29.20 16.58 16.55
C LEU A 52 27.92 16.35 17.34
N THR A 53 26.80 16.90 16.87
CA THR A 53 25.48 16.57 17.40
C THR A 53 24.69 15.80 16.34
N VAL A 54 24.09 14.69 16.74
CA VAL A 54 23.30 13.83 15.85
C VAL A 54 21.83 13.94 16.23
N TYR A 55 20.99 14.20 15.23
CA TYR A 55 19.55 14.26 15.40
C TYR A 55 18.87 13.21 14.51
N LEU A 56 17.87 12.53 15.06
CA LEU A 56 16.84 11.87 14.25
C LEU A 56 15.81 12.91 13.85
N MET A 57 15.69 13.17 12.56
CA MET A 57 14.66 14.04 11.99
C MET A 57 13.51 13.18 11.50
N THR A 58 12.28 13.50 11.92
CA THR A 58 11.06 12.81 11.50
C THR A 58 10.11 13.80 10.87
N MET A 59 9.63 13.47 9.68
CA MET A 59 8.63 14.25 8.96
C MET A 59 7.31 13.52 8.94
N GLY A 60 6.26 14.25 9.28
CA GLY A 60 4.89 13.75 9.31
C GLY A 60 4.37 13.34 7.93
N PRO A 61 3.21 12.67 7.89
CA PRO A 61 2.53 12.35 6.65
C PRO A 61 2.22 13.59 5.81
N GLY A 62 2.09 13.38 4.49
CA GLY A 62 1.66 14.38 3.51
C GLY A 62 0.48 13.93 2.70
N LYS A 63 0.06 14.77 1.74
CA LYS A 63 -1.15 14.54 0.92
C LYS A 63 -0.96 13.51 -0.18
N GLN A 64 0.26 13.40 -0.72
CA GLN A 64 0.55 12.45 -1.77
C GLN A 64 0.55 11.02 -1.22
N VAL A 65 0.20 10.06 -2.05
CA VAL A 65 0.08 8.65 -1.62
C VAL A 65 1.37 8.14 -1.00
N TRP A 66 2.53 8.48 -1.58
CA TRP A 66 3.86 8.08 -1.10
C TRP A 66 4.32 8.86 0.15
N GLU A 67 3.67 9.97 0.49
CA GLU A 67 3.98 10.77 1.67
C GLU A 67 3.21 10.34 2.92
N ARG A 68 2.16 9.53 2.77
CA ARG A 68 1.24 9.14 3.86
C ARG A 68 1.90 8.40 5.00
N PHE A 69 3.02 7.74 4.70
CA PHE A 69 3.77 6.99 5.70
C PHE A 69 4.75 7.86 6.50
N GLY A 70 4.94 9.13 6.12
CA GLY A 70 5.92 10.01 6.70
C GLY A 70 7.32 9.81 6.11
N HIS A 71 8.36 10.35 6.79
CA HIS A 71 9.75 10.21 6.36
C HIS A 71 10.73 10.37 7.53
N ASN A 72 11.95 9.81 7.40
CA ASN A 72 13.04 10.03 8.34
C ASN A 72 14.33 10.43 7.62
N ALA A 73 15.17 11.17 8.35
CA ALA A 73 16.53 11.50 7.97
C ALA A 73 17.43 11.60 9.22
N ILE A 74 18.73 11.47 9.02
CA ILE A 74 19.72 11.76 10.06
C ILE A 74 20.29 13.16 9.79
N TRP A 75 20.22 14.04 10.79
CA TRP A 75 20.85 15.35 10.72
C TRP A 75 22.08 15.37 11.62
N ILE A 76 23.22 15.75 11.05
CA ILE A 76 24.47 15.96 11.78
C ILE A 76 24.80 17.46 11.77
N HIS A 77 24.93 18.04 12.95
CA HIS A 77 25.46 19.35 13.16
C HIS A 77 26.95 19.23 13.50
N ASP A 78 27.79 19.80 12.67
CA ASP A 78 29.25 19.86 12.85
C ASP A 78 29.71 21.32 13.15
N PRO A 79 29.92 21.67 14.40
CA PRO A 79 30.30 23.02 14.77
C PRO A 79 31.73 23.37 14.32
N VAL A 80 32.60 22.39 14.09
CA VAL A 80 33.99 22.62 13.63
C VAL A 80 33.99 22.98 12.14
N ARG A 81 33.21 22.28 11.33
CA ARG A 81 33.05 22.58 9.90
C ARG A 81 32.03 23.69 9.63
N GLY A 82 31.24 24.08 10.64
CA GLY A 82 30.14 25.02 10.50
C GLY A 82 29.02 24.49 9.60
N THR A 83 28.79 23.16 9.56
CA THR A 83 27.83 22.52 8.66
C THR A 83 26.68 21.88 9.40
N ASP A 84 25.48 21.98 8.77
CA ASP A 84 24.25 21.31 9.17
C ASP A 84 23.78 20.43 8.00
N GLN A 85 24.16 19.15 8.04
CA GLN A 85 23.92 18.20 6.95
C GLN A 85 22.87 17.17 7.33
N THR A 86 21.84 17.05 6.48
CA THR A 86 20.79 16.05 6.61
C THR A 86 20.99 14.96 5.58
N TYR A 87 21.16 13.72 6.03
CA TYR A 87 21.32 12.54 5.20
C TYR A 87 19.96 11.86 5.01
N ASN A 88 19.52 11.83 3.76
CA ASN A 88 18.19 11.38 3.36
C ASN A 88 18.28 10.10 2.51
N TYR A 89 17.65 9.02 2.97
CA TYR A 89 17.43 7.80 2.21
C TYR A 89 16.06 7.83 1.52
N GLY A 90 15.92 7.14 0.39
CA GLY A 90 14.63 7.00 -0.27
C GLY A 90 14.41 7.96 -1.43
N LEU A 91 15.46 8.55 -1.97
CA LEU A 91 15.39 9.30 -3.23
C LEU A 91 15.24 8.35 -4.40
N PHE A 92 14.45 8.75 -5.39
CA PHE A 92 14.29 8.04 -6.66
C PHE A 92 13.99 9.02 -7.78
N ASP A 93 14.18 8.59 -9.04
CA ASP A 93 13.88 9.39 -10.22
C ASP A 93 13.01 8.57 -11.19
N PHE A 94 11.87 9.12 -11.59
CA PHE A 94 10.99 8.53 -12.60
C PHE A 94 11.64 8.43 -13.99
N ARG A 95 12.71 9.21 -14.26
CA ARG A 95 13.47 9.21 -15.52
C ARG A 95 14.52 8.11 -15.59
N GLN A 96 14.67 7.28 -14.56
CA GLN A 96 15.58 6.14 -14.61
C GLN A 96 15.23 5.22 -15.77
N GLN A 97 16.24 4.68 -16.43
CA GLN A 97 16.06 3.74 -17.53
C GLN A 97 15.21 2.53 -17.07
N ASN A 98 14.17 2.21 -17.84
CA ASN A 98 13.22 1.14 -17.56
C ASN A 98 12.51 1.26 -16.20
N PHE A 99 12.30 2.50 -15.69
CA PHE A 99 11.66 2.75 -14.40
C PHE A 99 10.36 1.96 -14.23
N LEU A 100 9.43 2.07 -15.19
CA LEU A 100 8.13 1.39 -15.10
C LEU A 100 8.26 -0.13 -15.04
N LEU A 101 9.16 -0.72 -15.83
CA LEU A 101 9.40 -2.15 -15.83
C LEU A 101 9.99 -2.62 -14.48
N ARG A 102 11.01 -1.91 -13.98
CA ARG A 102 11.62 -2.20 -12.67
C ARG A 102 10.61 -2.05 -11.54
N PHE A 103 9.76 -1.03 -11.64
CA PHE A 103 8.69 -0.81 -10.68
C PHE A 103 7.70 -2.00 -10.66
N VAL A 104 7.20 -2.42 -11.83
CA VAL A 104 6.31 -3.59 -11.95
C VAL A 104 6.99 -4.86 -11.44
N GLN A 105 8.30 -5.00 -11.63
CA GLN A 105 9.07 -6.16 -11.15
C GLN A 105 9.41 -6.11 -9.65
N GLY A 106 9.21 -4.98 -8.96
CA GLY A 106 9.65 -4.81 -7.57
C GLY A 106 11.17 -4.63 -7.42
N ARG A 107 11.86 -4.15 -8.47
CA ARG A 107 13.32 -4.01 -8.53
C ARG A 107 13.75 -2.56 -8.65
N MET A 108 13.16 -1.70 -7.84
CA MET A 108 13.46 -0.27 -7.89
C MET A 108 14.77 0.08 -7.18
N TRP A 109 15.55 0.96 -7.83
CA TRP A 109 16.73 1.56 -7.24
C TRP A 109 16.40 2.91 -6.63
N TYR A 110 16.70 3.02 -5.35
CA TYR A 110 16.67 4.26 -4.58
C TYR A 110 18.09 4.59 -4.14
N TRP A 111 18.30 5.86 -3.75
CA TRP A 111 19.61 6.26 -3.25
C TRP A 111 19.52 7.16 -2.03
N MET A 112 20.66 7.33 -1.36
CA MET A 112 20.88 8.27 -0.30
C MET A 112 21.58 9.52 -0.82
N GLN A 113 21.25 10.69 -0.25
CA GLN A 113 21.91 11.96 -0.55
C GLN A 113 21.79 12.92 0.62
N GLY A 114 22.84 13.73 0.81
CA GLY A 114 22.89 14.80 1.78
C GLY A 114 22.28 16.11 1.27
N PHE A 115 21.69 16.88 2.18
CA PHE A 115 21.11 18.19 1.94
C PHE A 115 21.38 19.10 3.12
N SER A 116 21.45 20.43 2.89
CA SER A 116 21.42 21.40 3.99
C SER A 116 20.17 21.21 4.86
N ALA A 117 20.32 21.06 6.15
CA ALA A 117 19.20 20.84 7.08
C ALA A 117 18.16 21.96 7.00
N GLN A 118 18.59 23.21 6.80
CA GLN A 118 17.69 24.35 6.66
C GLN A 118 16.81 24.25 5.43
N SER A 119 17.37 23.99 4.24
CA SER A 119 16.60 23.86 3.01
C SER A 119 15.70 22.64 3.06
N TYR A 120 16.13 21.57 3.72
CA TYR A 120 15.36 20.35 3.91
C TYR A 120 14.13 20.60 4.78
N VAL A 121 14.27 21.22 5.95
CA VAL A 121 13.14 21.61 6.83
C VAL A 121 12.18 22.55 6.11
N GLU A 122 12.70 23.54 5.38
CA GLU A 122 11.86 24.49 4.65
C GLU A 122 11.03 23.82 3.56
N SER A 123 11.55 22.77 2.90
CA SER A 123 10.79 22.00 1.91
C SER A 123 9.55 21.33 2.52
N TYR A 124 9.69 20.74 3.72
CA TYR A 124 8.57 20.12 4.43
C TYR A 124 7.58 21.14 5.00
N ARG A 125 8.09 22.30 5.44
CA ARG A 125 7.24 23.42 5.87
C ARG A 125 6.32 23.89 4.72
N ARG A 126 6.87 24.07 3.51
CA ARG A 126 6.09 24.44 2.32
C ARG A 126 5.06 23.37 1.94
N ALA A 127 5.39 22.10 2.15
CA ALA A 127 4.49 20.98 1.94
C ALA A 127 3.45 20.79 3.07
N ASN A 128 3.45 21.67 4.09
CA ASN A 128 2.61 21.58 5.29
C ASN A 128 2.72 20.21 5.99
N ARG A 129 3.97 19.70 6.15
CA ARG A 129 4.27 18.44 6.84
C ARG A 129 5.03 18.74 8.11
N SER A 130 4.57 18.22 9.24
CA SER A 130 5.23 18.40 10.54
C SER A 130 6.68 17.91 10.50
N VAL A 131 7.57 18.62 11.21
CA VAL A 131 9.00 18.25 11.34
C VAL A 131 9.36 18.23 12.82
N TRP A 132 9.79 17.07 13.29
CA TRP A 132 10.29 16.87 14.66
C TRP A 132 11.75 16.46 14.60
N VAL A 133 12.52 16.88 15.60
CA VAL A 133 13.91 16.48 15.76
C VAL A 133 14.15 15.98 17.17
N GLN A 134 14.86 14.86 17.26
CA GLN A 134 15.29 14.23 18.50
C GLN A 134 16.81 14.24 18.55
N GLU A 135 17.38 14.96 19.50
CA GLU A 135 18.83 14.93 19.78
C GLU A 135 19.18 13.61 20.44
N LEU A 136 20.15 12.89 19.86
CA LEU A 136 20.49 11.54 20.30
C LEU A 136 21.75 11.53 21.17
N GLU A 137 21.66 10.83 22.29
CA GLU A 137 22.79 10.59 23.19
C GLU A 137 23.65 9.44 22.65
N ILE A 138 24.50 9.76 21.67
CA ILE A 138 25.46 8.85 21.04
C ILE A 138 26.87 9.21 21.52
N PRO A 139 27.73 8.24 21.90
CA PRO A 139 29.10 8.51 22.30
C PRO A 139 29.90 9.29 21.23
N PRO A 140 30.81 10.18 21.61
CA PRO A 140 31.51 11.05 20.67
C PRO A 140 32.24 10.30 19.54
N GLN A 141 32.88 9.18 19.83
CA GLN A 141 33.52 8.36 18.82
C GLN A 141 32.49 7.78 17.83
N ALA A 142 31.38 7.27 18.32
CA ALA A 142 30.33 6.71 17.48
C ALA A 142 29.64 7.76 16.61
N ARG A 143 29.51 9.03 17.06
CA ARG A 143 29.03 10.15 16.22
C ARG A 143 29.93 10.36 15.00
N ARG A 144 31.27 10.34 15.20
CA ARG A 144 32.27 10.49 14.13
C ARG A 144 32.26 9.28 13.18
N GLU A 145 32.06 8.09 13.70
CA GLU A 145 31.94 6.87 12.89
C GLU A 145 30.67 6.90 12.06
N LEU A 146 29.54 7.35 12.64
CA LEU A 146 28.28 7.54 11.91
C LEU A 146 28.44 8.58 10.79
N GLN A 147 29.06 9.73 11.07
CA GLN A 147 29.30 10.76 10.04
C GLN A 147 30.12 10.18 8.88
N ARG A 148 31.25 9.53 9.17
CA ARG A 148 32.09 8.89 8.13
C ARG A 148 31.34 7.83 7.34
N PHE A 149 30.50 7.04 8.00
CA PHE A 149 29.66 6.05 7.33
C PHE A 149 28.64 6.71 6.40
N LEU A 150 27.99 7.78 6.82
CA LEU A 150 27.03 8.51 5.99
C LEU A 150 27.70 9.20 4.80
N GLU A 151 28.86 9.84 5.02
CA GLU A 151 29.68 10.45 3.97
C GLU A 151 30.17 9.39 2.94
N TRP A 152 30.57 8.19 3.40
CA TRP A 152 30.92 7.06 2.55
C TRP A 152 29.69 6.54 1.78
N ASN A 153 28.55 6.41 2.45
CA ASN A 153 27.33 5.90 1.82
C ASN A 153 26.74 6.88 0.78
N GLU A 154 27.03 8.17 0.89
CA GLU A 154 26.61 9.19 -0.08
C GLU A 154 27.38 9.09 -1.42
N GLN A 155 28.55 8.46 -1.45
CA GLN A 155 29.37 8.35 -2.66
C GLN A 155 28.60 7.62 -3.79
N PRO A 156 28.79 8.02 -5.06
CA PRO A 156 28.06 7.47 -6.19
C PRO A 156 28.01 5.94 -6.26
N GLU A 157 29.11 5.28 -5.88
CA GLU A 157 29.28 3.84 -5.88
C GLU A 157 28.57 3.12 -4.73
N ASN A 158 28.24 3.83 -3.63
CA ASN A 158 27.70 3.24 -2.40
C ASN A 158 26.24 3.63 -2.12
N ARG A 159 25.74 4.69 -2.74
CA ARG A 159 24.47 5.30 -2.35
C ARG A 159 23.22 4.55 -2.79
N PHE A 160 23.31 3.69 -3.80
CA PHE A 160 22.15 3.00 -4.36
C PHE A 160 21.81 1.74 -3.58
N TYR A 161 20.49 1.46 -3.45
CA TYR A 161 19.99 0.26 -2.82
C TYR A 161 18.64 -0.16 -3.41
N HIS A 162 18.31 -1.46 -3.26
CA HIS A 162 16.98 -1.97 -3.60
C HIS A 162 15.97 -1.59 -2.52
N TYR A 163 14.90 -0.96 -2.94
CA TYR A 163 13.87 -0.51 -2.02
C TYR A 163 12.84 -1.61 -1.75
N ASP A 164 12.59 -1.89 -0.47
CA ASP A 164 11.47 -2.70 0.00
C ASP A 164 10.60 -1.87 0.95
N TYR A 165 9.30 -1.84 0.70
CA TYR A 165 8.34 -0.99 1.41
C TYR A 165 8.35 -1.14 2.93
N TYR A 166 8.62 -2.35 3.44
CA TYR A 166 8.57 -2.69 4.86
C TYR A 166 9.94 -3.02 5.46
N ARG A 167 10.88 -3.48 4.65
CA ARG A 167 12.14 -4.05 5.14
C ARG A 167 13.36 -3.20 4.84
N ASP A 168 13.35 -2.43 3.74
CA ASP A 168 14.48 -1.61 3.30
C ASP A 168 14.02 -0.28 2.69
N ASN A 169 13.50 0.61 3.56
CA ASN A 169 12.99 1.92 3.19
C ASN A 169 13.76 3.05 3.89
N CYS A 170 13.32 4.30 3.71
CA CYS A 170 13.95 5.47 4.32
C CYS A 170 14.05 5.37 5.86
N SER A 171 13.03 4.84 6.52
CA SER A 171 13.00 4.73 7.98
C SER A 171 13.88 3.58 8.49
N THR A 172 13.82 2.41 7.85
CA THR A 172 14.66 1.27 8.22
C THR A 172 16.14 1.54 7.99
N ARG A 173 16.51 2.24 6.90
CA ARG A 173 17.90 2.64 6.65
C ARG A 173 18.43 3.61 7.71
N VAL A 174 17.61 4.57 8.13
CA VAL A 174 17.95 5.47 9.25
C VAL A 174 18.08 4.68 10.55
N ARG A 175 17.15 3.79 10.87
CA ARG A 175 17.21 2.90 12.03
C ARG A 175 18.50 2.09 12.05
N ASP A 176 18.82 1.45 10.93
CA ASP A 176 19.98 0.56 10.82
C ASP A 176 21.31 1.31 10.93
N ALA A 177 21.39 2.54 10.39
CA ALA A 177 22.56 3.41 10.55
C ALA A 177 22.76 3.83 12.02
N LEU A 178 21.67 4.18 12.73
CA LEU A 178 21.71 4.53 14.15
C LEU A 178 22.02 3.29 15.02
N ASP A 179 21.44 2.15 14.70
CA ASP A 179 21.71 0.89 15.42
C ASP A 179 23.17 0.48 15.30
N ARG A 180 23.75 0.60 14.11
CA ARG A 180 25.17 0.37 13.86
C ARG A 180 26.04 1.29 14.74
N ALA A 181 25.73 2.60 14.81
CA ALA A 181 26.45 3.55 15.64
C ALA A 181 26.34 3.22 17.14
N LEU A 182 25.25 2.59 17.56
CA LEU A 182 24.99 2.18 18.94
C LEU A 182 25.33 0.70 19.18
N SER A 183 26.11 0.06 18.30
CA SER A 183 26.57 -1.34 18.45
C SER A 183 25.43 -2.34 18.63
N GLY A 184 24.28 -2.13 17.96
CA GLY A 184 23.15 -3.05 17.99
C GLY A 184 22.15 -2.84 19.13
N GLN A 185 22.29 -1.82 19.96
CA GLN A 185 21.46 -1.63 21.15
C GLN A 185 20.00 -1.29 20.83
N ILE A 186 19.71 -0.64 19.67
CA ILE A 186 18.32 -0.40 19.26
C ILE A 186 17.64 -1.74 18.95
N ARG A 187 18.31 -2.60 18.20
CA ARG A 187 17.80 -3.93 17.85
C ARG A 187 17.62 -4.81 19.08
N GLU A 188 18.62 -4.81 19.96
CA GLU A 188 18.56 -5.57 21.23
C GLU A 188 17.33 -5.19 22.07
N GLY A 189 17.05 -3.88 22.21
CA GLY A 189 15.92 -3.37 23.01
C GLY A 189 14.54 -3.50 22.34
N THR A 190 14.48 -3.80 21.04
CA THR A 190 13.20 -3.71 20.29
C THR A 190 12.83 -4.95 19.47
N ALA A 191 13.79 -5.82 19.09
CA ALA A 191 13.53 -6.92 18.18
C ALA A 191 12.60 -8.00 18.75
N ARG A 192 12.61 -8.21 20.07
CA ARG A 192 11.76 -9.18 20.75
C ARG A 192 10.48 -8.58 21.33
N ALA A 193 10.34 -7.26 21.33
CA ALA A 193 9.18 -6.58 21.90
C ALA A 193 8.03 -6.57 20.87
N ALA A 194 6.96 -7.33 21.14
CA ALA A 194 5.78 -7.39 20.30
C ALA A 194 5.02 -6.05 20.30
N THR A 195 4.44 -5.68 19.16
CA THR A 195 3.56 -4.51 19.04
C THR A 195 2.07 -4.88 19.11
N GLY A 196 1.72 -6.14 18.87
CA GLY A 196 0.34 -6.59 18.67
C GLY A 196 -0.26 -6.14 17.33
N ARG A 197 0.53 -5.55 16.44
CA ARG A 197 0.12 -4.98 15.15
C ARG A 197 0.79 -5.72 14.00
N THR A 198 0.32 -5.44 12.77
CA THR A 198 0.84 -6.01 11.53
C THR A 198 1.21 -4.88 10.55
N TYR A 199 1.95 -5.21 9.49
CA TYR A 199 2.20 -4.25 8.40
C TYR A 199 0.89 -3.79 7.74
N ARG A 200 -0.07 -4.72 7.53
CA ARG A 200 -1.39 -4.38 6.97
C ARG A 200 -2.16 -3.41 7.85
N PHE A 201 -2.15 -3.58 9.17
CA PHE A 201 -2.78 -2.67 10.12
C PHE A 201 -2.35 -1.21 9.85
N HIS A 202 -1.04 -1.00 9.76
CA HIS A 202 -0.49 0.33 9.50
C HIS A 202 -0.82 0.86 8.10
N THR A 203 -0.73 -0.01 7.09
CA THR A 203 -1.07 0.35 5.72
C THR A 203 -2.53 0.79 5.61
N GLN A 204 -3.45 0.04 6.20
CA GLN A 204 -4.88 0.34 6.19
C GLN A 204 -5.19 1.67 6.88
N ARG A 205 -4.68 1.91 8.10
CA ARG A 205 -4.97 3.16 8.81
C ARG A 205 -4.42 4.40 8.11
N LEU A 206 -3.23 4.28 7.47
CA LEU A 206 -2.57 5.40 6.79
C LEU A 206 -3.11 5.70 5.38
N THR A 207 -3.89 4.80 4.80
CA THR A 207 -4.52 4.96 3.49
C THR A 207 -6.03 5.12 3.56
N SER A 208 -6.61 5.11 4.75
CA SER A 208 -8.07 5.13 4.99
C SER A 208 -8.79 6.37 4.42
N ASN A 209 -8.09 7.48 4.26
CA ASN A 209 -8.62 8.70 3.65
C ASN A 209 -8.69 8.68 2.11
N ASP A 210 -8.30 7.55 1.47
CA ASP A 210 -8.33 7.36 0.02
C ASP A 210 -8.86 5.96 -0.31
N PRO A 211 -10.19 5.80 -0.44
CA PRO A 211 -10.82 4.50 -0.64
C PRO A 211 -10.28 3.70 -1.85
N PRO A 212 -9.98 4.31 -3.02
CA PRO A 212 -9.34 3.60 -4.13
C PRO A 212 -7.97 3.03 -3.78
N VAL A 213 -7.08 3.82 -3.15
CA VAL A 213 -5.75 3.36 -2.73
C VAL A 213 -5.87 2.29 -1.64
N TYR A 214 -6.73 2.51 -0.65
CA TYR A 214 -7.00 1.54 0.40
C TYR A 214 -7.44 0.19 -0.17
N THR A 215 -8.43 0.19 -1.07
CA THR A 215 -8.95 -1.03 -1.70
C THR A 215 -7.90 -1.71 -2.58
N GLY A 216 -7.15 -0.92 -3.35
CA GLY A 216 -6.06 -1.44 -4.18
C GLY A 216 -4.98 -2.14 -3.35
N LEU A 217 -4.56 -1.54 -2.23
CA LEU A 217 -3.59 -2.15 -1.32
C LEU A 217 -4.19 -3.34 -0.55
N LEU A 218 -5.47 -3.27 -0.18
CA LEU A 218 -6.16 -4.40 0.44
C LEU A 218 -6.18 -5.62 -0.47
N LEU A 219 -6.32 -5.42 -1.79
CA LEU A 219 -6.24 -6.47 -2.80
C LEU A 219 -4.80 -6.95 -3.03
N ALA A 220 -3.87 -6.02 -3.25
CA ALA A 220 -2.52 -6.34 -3.70
C ALA A 220 -1.64 -6.99 -2.62
N LEU A 221 -1.82 -6.62 -1.35
CA LEU A 221 -1.04 -7.16 -0.25
C LEU A 221 -1.52 -8.57 0.10
N GLY A 222 -0.56 -9.50 0.15
CA GLY A 222 -0.79 -10.90 0.48
C GLY A 222 -0.56 -11.21 1.96
N HIS A 223 -0.41 -12.47 2.24
CA HIS A 223 -0.21 -13.09 3.54
C HIS A 223 0.99 -12.55 4.38
N PRO A 224 2.18 -12.25 3.78
CA PRO A 224 3.35 -11.86 4.57
C PRO A 224 3.17 -10.59 5.40
N VAL A 225 2.22 -9.72 5.05
CA VAL A 225 1.99 -8.45 5.76
C VAL A 225 1.03 -8.57 6.95
N ASP A 226 0.44 -9.75 7.17
CA ASP A 226 -0.56 -9.99 8.21
C ASP A 226 0.02 -10.64 9.48
N ARG A 227 1.29 -11.02 9.48
CA ARG A 227 1.93 -11.54 10.68
C ARG A 227 2.16 -10.42 11.72
N PRO A 228 2.12 -10.76 13.02
CA PRO A 228 2.54 -9.82 14.06
C PRO A 228 3.99 -9.34 13.83
N ILE A 229 4.23 -8.07 14.11
CA ILE A 229 5.56 -7.44 13.98
C ILE A 229 6.10 -6.98 15.33
N SER A 230 7.43 -6.99 15.46
CA SER A 230 8.13 -6.45 16.61
C SER A 230 8.25 -4.92 16.54
N LYS A 231 8.63 -4.27 17.65
CA LYS A 231 8.94 -2.83 17.64
C LYS A 231 10.07 -2.49 16.66
N TRP A 232 11.05 -3.37 16.49
CA TRP A 232 12.10 -3.23 15.48
C TRP A 232 11.51 -3.16 14.08
N GLU A 233 10.61 -4.08 13.75
CA GLU A 233 9.97 -4.11 12.42
C GLU A 233 8.98 -2.96 12.24
N GLU A 234 8.26 -2.53 13.30
CA GLU A 234 7.34 -1.40 13.23
C GLU A 234 8.05 -0.08 12.90
N MET A 235 9.35 0.01 13.19
CA MET A 235 10.19 1.16 12.79
C MET A 235 10.39 1.31 11.27
N PHE A 236 9.72 0.48 10.43
CA PHE A 236 9.57 0.81 9.02
C PHE A 236 8.76 2.11 8.83
N LEU A 237 7.96 2.47 9.83
CA LEU A 237 7.22 3.72 9.88
C LEU A 237 8.01 4.81 10.59
N PRO A 238 8.17 5.98 9.97
CA PRO A 238 8.86 7.11 10.56
C PRO A 238 8.36 7.55 11.94
N LEU A 239 7.05 7.63 12.11
CA LEU A 239 6.47 7.99 13.41
C LEU A 239 6.67 6.89 14.47
N ALA A 240 6.71 5.62 14.08
CA ALA A 240 7.02 4.52 14.99
C ALA A 240 8.51 4.55 15.39
N LEU A 241 9.42 4.80 14.43
CA LEU A 241 10.84 4.99 14.73
C LEU A 241 11.04 6.11 15.76
N ARG A 242 10.44 7.30 15.53
CA ARG A 242 10.46 8.41 16.48
C ARG A 242 9.98 7.99 17.87
N THR A 243 8.86 7.27 17.95
CA THR A 243 8.25 6.86 19.22
C THR A 243 9.11 5.84 19.96
N HIS A 244 9.61 4.82 19.25
CA HIS A 244 10.42 3.77 19.87
C HIS A 244 11.79 4.30 20.32
N ILE A 245 12.44 5.15 19.53
CA ILE A 245 13.70 5.81 19.90
C ILE A 245 13.52 6.70 21.13
N ARG A 246 12.41 7.44 21.24
CA ARG A 246 12.11 8.28 22.43
C ARG A 246 12.07 7.45 23.71
N ASN A 247 11.53 6.25 23.66
CA ASN A 247 11.30 5.41 24.82
C ASN A 247 12.45 4.42 25.09
N LEU A 248 13.52 4.46 24.28
CA LEU A 248 14.63 3.53 24.38
C LEU A 248 15.69 4.04 25.37
N GLN A 249 16.21 3.14 26.17
CA GLN A 249 17.38 3.35 26.98
C GLN A 249 18.57 2.59 26.39
N VAL A 250 19.73 3.24 26.38
CA VAL A 250 20.99 2.69 25.90
C VAL A 250 22.03 2.69 27.02
N THR A 251 23.09 1.92 26.87
CA THR A 251 24.21 1.92 27.80
C THR A 251 25.04 3.18 27.59
N GLY A 252 25.09 4.02 28.60
CA GLY A 252 25.89 5.22 28.60
C GLY A 252 27.38 4.96 28.86
N PRO A 253 28.23 6.02 28.84
CA PRO A 253 29.69 5.91 29.04
C PRO A 253 30.10 5.25 30.34
N ASN A 254 29.30 5.39 31.39
CA ASN A 254 29.58 4.85 32.73
C ASN A 254 28.94 3.44 32.94
N GLY A 255 28.47 2.76 31.87
CA GLY A 255 27.82 1.45 31.95
C GLY A 255 26.38 1.49 32.45
N GLY A 256 25.87 2.62 32.93
CA GLY A 256 24.46 2.77 33.32
C GLY A 256 23.52 2.96 32.16
N LYS A 257 22.23 2.67 32.36
CA LYS A 257 21.19 2.92 31.34
C LYS A 257 20.79 4.40 31.34
N ILE A 258 20.84 5.02 30.18
CA ILE A 258 20.43 6.41 29.93
C ILE A 258 19.42 6.47 28.79
N PRO A 259 18.49 7.46 28.75
CA PRO A 259 17.63 7.68 27.61
C PRO A 259 18.43 7.96 26.34
N LEU A 260 18.07 7.32 25.23
CA LEU A 260 18.71 7.59 23.94
C LEU A 260 18.38 9.00 23.43
N VAL A 261 17.18 9.50 23.68
CA VAL A 261 16.78 10.86 23.31
C VAL A 261 17.07 11.81 24.45
N ARG A 262 17.98 12.75 24.22
CA ARG A 262 18.35 13.81 25.16
C ARG A 262 17.32 14.94 25.18
N SER A 263 16.90 15.36 23.99
CA SER A 263 15.90 16.41 23.81
C SER A 263 15.06 16.16 22.57
N GLU A 264 13.82 16.64 22.56
CA GLU A 264 12.95 16.59 21.39
C GLU A 264 12.31 17.95 21.16
N ARG A 265 12.27 18.39 19.90
CA ARG A 265 11.67 19.67 19.51
C ARG A 265 10.84 19.52 18.24
N THR A 266 9.77 20.32 18.16
CA THR A 266 8.99 20.49 16.95
C THR A 266 9.50 21.72 16.21
N LEU A 267 10.05 21.53 15.00
CA LEU A 267 10.52 22.62 14.14
C LEU A 267 9.39 23.22 13.32
N PHE A 268 8.43 22.40 12.96
CA PHE A 268 7.19 22.81 12.28
C PHE A 268 6.06 21.85 12.61
N GLN A 269 4.88 22.40 12.90
CA GLN A 269 3.64 21.63 13.09
C GLN A 269 2.71 21.85 11.93
N SER A 270 2.32 20.76 11.27
CA SER A 270 1.31 20.77 10.20
C SER A 270 -0.06 21.15 10.73
N THR A 271 -0.87 21.78 9.88
CA THR A 271 -2.30 22.03 10.14
C THR A 271 -3.21 20.88 9.70
N GLU A 272 -2.65 19.87 9.01
CA GLU A 272 -3.38 18.67 8.62
C GLU A 272 -3.66 17.78 9.83
N PRO A 273 -4.81 17.08 9.87
CA PRO A 273 -5.13 16.16 10.95
C PRO A 273 -4.13 15.01 11.03
N GLU A 274 -3.89 14.50 12.23
CA GLU A 274 -3.08 13.32 12.43
C GLU A 274 -3.77 12.09 11.81
N PRO A 275 -2.98 11.11 11.31
CA PRO A 275 -3.55 9.86 10.83
C PRO A 275 -4.34 9.14 11.92
N PRO A 276 -5.41 8.41 11.57
CA PRO A 276 -6.19 7.66 12.55
C PRO A 276 -5.31 6.63 13.29
N ALA A 277 -5.62 6.40 14.56
CA ALA A 277 -4.90 5.41 15.37
C ALA A 277 -5.14 3.99 14.87
N ASP A 278 -6.38 3.70 14.43
CA ASP A 278 -6.84 2.39 13.99
C ASP A 278 -7.36 2.43 12.55
N PRO A 279 -7.31 1.29 11.83
CA PRO A 279 -7.97 1.16 10.53
C PRO A 279 -9.48 1.28 10.65
N PRO A 280 -10.19 1.85 9.67
CA PRO A 280 -11.64 1.89 9.67
C PRO A 280 -12.23 0.49 9.47
N PHE A 281 -13.36 0.23 10.11
CA PHE A 281 -14.12 -1.01 9.93
C PHE A 281 -15.10 -0.89 8.75
N TRP A 282 -14.60 -1.11 7.52
CA TRP A 282 -15.38 -0.95 6.28
C TRP A 282 -16.02 -2.26 5.76
N VAL A 283 -15.90 -3.37 6.47
CA VAL A 283 -16.52 -4.65 6.06
C VAL A 283 -17.99 -4.51 5.72
N PRO A 284 -18.85 -3.79 6.51
CA PRO A 284 -20.25 -3.62 6.16
C PRO A 284 -20.50 -2.89 4.84
N SER A 285 -19.67 -1.88 4.53
CA SER A 285 -19.78 -1.13 3.27
C SER A 285 -19.43 -2.00 2.06
N TYR A 286 -18.39 -2.83 2.18
CA TYR A 286 -18.02 -3.80 1.13
C TYR A 286 -19.10 -4.88 0.97
N LEU A 287 -19.70 -5.37 2.07
CA LEU A 287 -20.81 -6.32 2.03
C LEU A 287 -22.02 -5.72 1.32
N LEU A 288 -22.39 -4.48 1.64
CA LEU A 288 -23.47 -3.79 0.96
C LEU A 288 -23.21 -3.68 -0.55
N GLY A 289 -21.98 -3.29 -0.94
CA GLY A 289 -21.56 -3.28 -2.35
C GLY A 289 -21.72 -4.64 -3.03
N GLY A 290 -21.28 -5.70 -2.38
CA GLY A 290 -21.41 -7.08 -2.87
C GLY A 290 -22.88 -7.52 -3.01
N LEU A 291 -23.72 -7.20 -2.04
CA LEU A 291 -25.16 -7.47 -2.07
C LEU A 291 -25.87 -6.69 -3.18
N VAL A 292 -25.52 -5.42 -3.40
CA VAL A 292 -26.06 -4.60 -4.48
C VAL A 292 -25.69 -5.20 -5.84
N ILE A 293 -24.42 -5.55 -6.06
CA ILE A 293 -23.96 -6.16 -7.32
C ILE A 293 -24.63 -7.52 -7.52
N GLY A 294 -24.57 -8.40 -6.53
CA GLY A 294 -25.13 -9.74 -6.59
C GLY A 294 -26.66 -9.74 -6.71
N GLY A 295 -27.35 -8.91 -5.93
CA GLY A 295 -28.79 -8.74 -5.97
C GLY A 295 -29.27 -8.18 -7.31
N SER A 296 -28.57 -7.19 -7.86
CA SER A 296 -28.84 -6.65 -9.21
C SER A 296 -28.65 -7.70 -10.28
N ALA A 297 -27.52 -8.45 -10.25
CA ALA A 297 -27.28 -9.52 -11.20
C ALA A 297 -28.36 -10.62 -11.10
N PHE A 298 -28.74 -11.04 -9.89
CA PHE A 298 -29.79 -12.03 -9.68
C PHE A 298 -31.14 -11.55 -10.21
N GLY A 299 -31.61 -10.34 -9.79
CA GLY A 299 -32.90 -9.79 -10.17
C GLY A 299 -33.03 -9.59 -11.71
N LEU A 300 -31.97 -9.02 -12.31
CA LEU A 300 -31.91 -8.87 -13.78
C LEU A 300 -31.84 -10.23 -14.48
N GLY A 301 -31.14 -11.22 -13.93
CA GLY A 301 -31.06 -12.58 -14.48
C GLY A 301 -32.41 -13.31 -14.47
N VAL A 302 -33.24 -13.11 -13.42
CA VAL A 302 -34.58 -13.68 -13.31
C VAL A 302 -35.50 -13.14 -14.42
N THR A 303 -35.44 -11.83 -14.68
CA THR A 303 -36.35 -11.16 -15.66
C THR A 303 -35.78 -11.11 -17.09
N ALA A 304 -34.51 -11.45 -17.29
CA ALA A 304 -33.82 -11.37 -18.58
C ALA A 304 -34.40 -12.28 -19.67
N GLY A 305 -35.14 -13.35 -19.31
CA GLY A 305 -35.87 -14.19 -20.25
C GLY A 305 -37.09 -13.54 -20.88
N GLN A 306 -37.67 -12.53 -20.21
CA GLN A 306 -38.92 -11.87 -20.59
C GLN A 306 -38.71 -10.45 -21.11
N GLN A 307 -37.69 -9.75 -20.64
CA GLN A 307 -37.45 -8.34 -20.91
C GLN A 307 -36.05 -8.11 -21.50
N ARG A 308 -36.00 -7.46 -22.69
CA ARG A 308 -34.73 -7.11 -23.35
C ARG A 308 -33.86 -6.22 -22.52
N MET A 309 -34.46 -5.27 -21.81
CA MET A 309 -33.73 -4.31 -20.93
C MET A 309 -33.04 -5.02 -19.77
N SER A 310 -33.72 -5.95 -19.10
CA SER A 310 -33.12 -6.77 -18.03
C SER A 310 -31.96 -7.64 -18.53
N ARG A 311 -32.09 -8.16 -19.74
CA ARG A 311 -31.03 -8.96 -20.40
C ARG A 311 -29.77 -8.12 -20.65
N THR A 312 -29.93 -6.89 -21.16
CA THR A 312 -28.79 -5.94 -21.34
C THR A 312 -28.22 -5.51 -20.01
N GLY A 313 -29.04 -5.16 -19.02
CA GLY A 313 -28.60 -4.79 -17.68
C GLY A 313 -27.82 -5.92 -17.00
N PHE A 314 -28.30 -7.16 -17.08
CA PHE A 314 -27.59 -8.33 -16.58
C PHE A 314 -26.20 -8.47 -17.24
N LEU A 315 -26.14 -8.33 -18.56
CA LEU A 315 -24.87 -8.38 -19.29
C LEU A 315 -23.91 -7.32 -18.78
N VAL A 316 -24.35 -6.08 -18.68
CA VAL A 316 -23.50 -4.94 -18.26
C VAL A 316 -22.95 -5.14 -16.85
N VAL A 317 -23.83 -5.44 -15.87
CA VAL A 317 -23.40 -5.66 -14.46
C VAL A 317 -22.43 -6.82 -14.37
N THR A 318 -22.77 -7.94 -15.01
CA THR A 318 -21.92 -9.14 -14.97
C THR A 318 -20.59 -8.90 -15.69
N TRP A 319 -20.62 -8.20 -16.84
CA TRP A 319 -19.42 -7.90 -17.63
C TRP A 319 -18.42 -7.02 -16.87
N ILE A 320 -18.93 -5.92 -16.26
CA ILE A 320 -18.08 -5.02 -15.45
C ILE A 320 -17.45 -5.80 -14.30
N TRP A 321 -18.24 -6.60 -13.57
CA TRP A 321 -17.76 -7.34 -12.42
C TRP A 321 -16.73 -8.41 -12.79
N LEU A 322 -17.02 -9.25 -13.80
CA LEU A 322 -16.13 -10.32 -14.22
C LEU A 322 -14.84 -9.79 -14.85
N LEU A 323 -14.90 -8.67 -15.57
CA LEU A 323 -13.72 -8.01 -16.10
C LEU A 323 -12.83 -7.49 -14.97
N LEU A 324 -13.41 -6.77 -14.00
CA LEU A 324 -12.68 -6.25 -12.85
C LEU A 324 -12.02 -7.37 -12.03
N THR A 325 -12.78 -8.41 -11.70
CA THR A 325 -12.26 -9.52 -10.88
C THR A 325 -11.26 -10.38 -11.63
N GLY A 326 -11.47 -10.62 -12.92
CA GLY A 326 -10.54 -11.39 -13.74
C GLY A 326 -9.21 -10.66 -14.00
N VAL A 327 -9.27 -9.35 -14.30
CA VAL A 327 -8.07 -8.52 -14.46
C VAL A 327 -7.33 -8.38 -13.12
N ALA A 328 -8.06 -8.14 -12.02
CA ALA A 328 -7.45 -8.13 -10.69
C ALA A 328 -6.76 -9.46 -10.37
N GLY A 329 -7.43 -10.59 -10.66
CA GLY A 329 -6.83 -11.93 -10.49
C GLY A 329 -5.57 -12.14 -11.31
N MET A 330 -5.54 -11.65 -12.55
CA MET A 330 -4.35 -11.71 -13.41
C MET A 330 -3.20 -10.87 -12.84
N VAL A 331 -3.49 -9.66 -12.36
CA VAL A 331 -2.50 -8.80 -11.70
C VAL A 331 -1.96 -9.45 -10.44
N LEU A 332 -2.83 -9.99 -9.57
CA LEU A 332 -2.40 -10.65 -8.34
C LEU A 332 -1.55 -11.90 -8.59
N ALA A 333 -1.94 -12.72 -9.58
CA ALA A 333 -1.15 -13.87 -9.98
C ALA A 333 0.21 -13.45 -10.54
N GLY A 334 0.26 -12.38 -11.34
CA GLY A 334 1.49 -11.80 -11.86
C GLY A 334 2.39 -11.24 -10.74
N LEU A 335 1.84 -10.51 -9.79
CA LEU A 335 2.58 -9.99 -8.63
C LEU A 335 3.21 -11.12 -7.82
N TRP A 336 2.51 -12.21 -7.61
CA TRP A 336 3.04 -13.35 -6.87
C TRP A 336 4.04 -14.18 -7.68
N GLY A 337 3.75 -14.47 -8.95
CA GLY A 337 4.52 -15.45 -9.72
C GLY A 337 5.68 -14.86 -10.55
N LEU A 338 5.64 -13.55 -10.86
CA LEU A 338 6.53 -12.92 -11.85
C LEU A 338 7.30 -11.70 -11.31
N THR A 339 7.11 -11.31 -10.05
CA THR A 339 7.73 -10.10 -9.49
C THR A 339 8.39 -10.35 -8.14
N ASP A 340 9.24 -9.42 -7.70
CA ASP A 340 9.91 -9.44 -6.40
C ASP A 340 9.12 -8.68 -5.32
N HIS A 341 7.83 -8.39 -5.55
CA HIS A 341 6.95 -7.78 -4.54
C HIS A 341 6.56 -8.78 -3.46
N THR A 342 7.50 -9.12 -2.57
CA THR A 342 7.32 -10.16 -1.54
C THR A 342 6.11 -9.92 -0.63
N ALA A 343 5.71 -8.66 -0.44
CA ALA A 343 4.52 -8.29 0.31
C ALA A 343 3.20 -8.72 -0.35
N ALA A 344 3.22 -9.06 -1.64
CA ALA A 344 2.06 -9.52 -2.40
C ALA A 344 1.95 -11.06 -2.50
N TYR A 345 2.93 -11.79 -1.98
CA TYR A 345 3.00 -13.24 -2.10
C TYR A 345 1.93 -13.95 -1.27
N HIS A 346 1.60 -15.18 -1.67
CA HIS A 346 0.58 -16.02 -1.00
C HIS A 346 -0.74 -15.26 -0.81
N ASN A 347 -1.20 -14.56 -1.87
CA ASN A 347 -2.36 -13.70 -1.79
C ASN A 347 -3.67 -14.48 -1.87
N GLU A 348 -4.34 -14.63 -0.73
CA GLU A 348 -5.62 -15.33 -0.62
C GLU A 348 -6.77 -14.63 -1.38
N ASN A 349 -6.59 -13.35 -1.77
CA ASN A 349 -7.55 -12.66 -2.63
C ASN A 349 -7.69 -13.30 -4.00
N LEU A 350 -6.76 -14.16 -4.44
CA LEU A 350 -6.91 -14.95 -5.66
C LEU A 350 -8.11 -15.90 -5.63
N LEU A 351 -8.58 -16.29 -4.44
CA LEU A 351 -9.82 -17.04 -4.28
C LEU A 351 -11.06 -16.18 -4.57
N GLN A 352 -10.95 -14.86 -4.43
CA GLN A 352 -12.01 -13.90 -4.70
C GLN A 352 -11.88 -13.28 -6.11
N MET A 353 -10.68 -12.91 -6.50
CA MET A 353 -10.31 -12.31 -7.78
C MET A 353 -9.59 -13.37 -8.62
N ASN A 354 -10.35 -14.29 -9.18
CA ASN A 354 -9.75 -15.44 -9.87
C ASN A 354 -9.81 -15.34 -11.39
N LEU A 355 -8.85 -15.99 -12.05
CA LEU A 355 -8.69 -15.96 -13.50
C LEU A 355 -9.86 -16.56 -14.27
N LEU A 356 -10.67 -17.43 -13.63
CA LEU A 356 -11.84 -18.07 -14.25
C LEU A 356 -12.95 -17.06 -14.57
N ALA A 357 -12.89 -15.84 -13.99
CA ALA A 357 -13.82 -14.77 -14.35
C ALA A 357 -13.71 -14.35 -15.82
N LEU A 358 -12.50 -14.42 -16.43
CA LEU A 358 -12.30 -14.04 -17.83
C LEU A 358 -12.97 -15.00 -18.84
N PRO A 359 -12.75 -16.33 -18.80
CA PRO A 359 -13.50 -17.23 -19.67
C PRO A 359 -15.00 -17.24 -19.33
N LEU A 360 -15.40 -17.02 -18.09
CA LEU A 360 -16.82 -16.86 -17.73
C LEU A 360 -17.44 -15.64 -18.41
N LEU A 361 -16.74 -14.52 -18.50
CA LEU A 361 -17.17 -13.32 -19.21
C LEU A 361 -17.55 -13.64 -20.67
N TRP A 362 -16.69 -14.38 -21.37
CA TRP A 362 -16.95 -14.81 -22.73
C TRP A 362 -18.19 -15.75 -22.84
N LEU A 363 -18.27 -16.73 -21.93
CA LEU A 363 -19.39 -17.66 -21.91
C LEU A 363 -20.74 -16.98 -21.61
N VAL A 364 -20.79 -16.06 -20.68
CA VAL A 364 -21.99 -15.28 -20.36
C VAL A 364 -22.41 -14.41 -21.54
N THR A 365 -21.47 -13.80 -22.24
CA THR A 365 -21.74 -13.03 -23.46
C THR A 365 -22.40 -13.94 -24.52
N ARG A 366 -21.83 -15.12 -24.79
CA ARG A 366 -22.40 -16.12 -25.74
C ARG A 366 -23.79 -16.60 -25.31
N LEU A 367 -23.97 -16.84 -24.00
CA LEU A 367 -25.27 -17.23 -23.43
C LEU A 367 -26.34 -16.17 -23.70
N ILE A 368 -26.02 -14.90 -23.41
CA ILE A 368 -26.95 -13.78 -23.61
C ILE A 368 -27.26 -13.55 -25.09
N LEU A 369 -26.32 -13.77 -25.99
CA LEU A 369 -26.52 -13.71 -27.42
C LEU A 369 -27.33 -14.91 -27.98
N GLY A 370 -27.80 -15.84 -27.12
CA GLY A 370 -28.70 -16.92 -27.49
C GLY A 370 -28.03 -18.27 -27.80
N SER A 371 -26.74 -18.43 -27.51
CA SER A 371 -26.02 -19.68 -27.75
C SER A 371 -26.38 -20.75 -26.69
N ALA A 372 -27.25 -21.70 -27.06
CA ALA A 372 -27.58 -22.84 -26.20
C ALA A 372 -26.35 -23.69 -25.81
N ARG A 373 -25.31 -23.74 -26.68
CA ARG A 373 -24.06 -24.46 -26.40
C ARG A 373 -23.28 -23.82 -25.24
N ALA A 374 -23.44 -22.52 -24.98
CA ALA A 374 -22.80 -21.81 -23.88
C ALA A 374 -23.53 -22.00 -22.53
N ALA A 375 -24.77 -22.47 -22.52
CA ALA A 375 -25.62 -22.51 -21.33
C ALA A 375 -25.01 -23.34 -20.19
N LYS A 376 -24.73 -24.63 -20.45
CA LYS A 376 -24.14 -25.52 -19.44
C LYS A 376 -22.74 -25.10 -19.01
N PRO A 377 -21.79 -24.80 -19.91
CA PRO A 377 -20.45 -24.32 -19.51
C PRO A 377 -20.49 -23.03 -18.69
N ALA A 378 -21.32 -22.05 -19.06
CA ALA A 378 -21.47 -20.80 -18.30
C ALA A 378 -22.00 -21.06 -16.88
N ALA A 379 -23.02 -21.89 -16.72
CA ALA A 379 -23.58 -22.23 -15.42
C ALA A 379 -22.58 -22.97 -14.53
N VAL A 380 -21.85 -23.95 -15.07
CA VAL A 380 -20.83 -24.69 -14.32
C VAL A 380 -19.68 -23.77 -13.90
N LEU A 381 -19.19 -22.92 -14.81
CA LEU A 381 -18.07 -22.04 -14.49
C LEU A 381 -18.47 -20.94 -13.51
N ALA A 382 -19.70 -20.39 -13.63
CA ALA A 382 -20.22 -19.41 -12.67
C ALA A 382 -20.36 -20.01 -11.26
N ALA A 383 -20.88 -21.24 -11.17
CA ALA A 383 -20.95 -21.99 -9.92
C ALA A 383 -19.53 -22.25 -9.36
N GLY A 384 -18.56 -22.59 -10.21
CA GLY A 384 -17.17 -22.77 -9.83
C GLY A 384 -16.53 -21.50 -9.25
N VAL A 385 -16.74 -20.35 -9.88
CA VAL A 385 -16.26 -19.04 -9.38
C VAL A 385 -16.87 -18.73 -8.01
N ALA A 386 -18.18 -18.92 -7.84
CA ALA A 386 -18.85 -18.71 -6.57
C ALA A 386 -18.38 -19.71 -5.48
N ALA A 387 -18.17 -20.97 -5.85
CA ALA A 387 -17.68 -22.00 -4.94
C ALA A 387 -16.24 -21.71 -4.46
N ILE A 388 -15.34 -21.28 -5.35
CA ILE A 388 -13.98 -20.88 -4.99
C ILE A 388 -14.01 -19.69 -4.02
N SER A 389 -14.88 -18.70 -4.27
CA SER A 389 -15.07 -17.57 -3.38
C SER A 389 -15.59 -18.00 -2.00
N LEU A 390 -16.54 -18.95 -1.95
CA LEU A 390 -17.05 -19.54 -0.71
C LEU A 390 -15.96 -20.34 0.03
N ILE A 391 -15.17 -21.13 -0.69
CA ILE A 391 -14.03 -21.86 -0.11
C ILE A 391 -13.07 -20.87 0.56
N GLY A 392 -12.79 -19.72 -0.07
CA GLY A 392 -11.97 -18.67 0.54
C GLY A 392 -12.50 -18.16 1.89
N LEU A 393 -13.82 -18.13 2.10
CA LEU A 393 -14.42 -17.84 3.40
C LEU A 393 -14.28 -19.03 4.38
N LEU A 394 -14.58 -20.24 3.91
CA LEU A 394 -14.58 -21.44 4.75
C LEU A 394 -13.18 -21.86 5.21
N LEU A 395 -12.12 -21.40 4.52
CA LEU A 395 -10.73 -21.63 4.94
C LEU A 395 -10.27 -20.70 6.07
N LYS A 396 -10.97 -19.61 6.37
CA LYS A 396 -10.56 -18.63 7.40
C LYS A 396 -10.37 -19.17 8.84
N PRO A 397 -11.09 -20.19 9.29
CA PRO A 397 -10.82 -20.78 10.61
C PRO A 397 -9.46 -21.51 10.71
N PHE A 398 -8.82 -21.83 9.58
CA PHE A 398 -7.56 -22.57 9.58
C PHE A 398 -6.36 -21.62 9.71
N PRO A 399 -5.38 -21.92 10.59
CA PRO A 399 -4.24 -21.03 10.86
C PRO A 399 -3.37 -20.69 9.66
N GLN A 400 -3.43 -21.49 8.58
CA GLN A 400 -2.70 -21.24 7.34
C GLN A 400 -3.29 -20.10 6.49
N PHE A 401 -4.56 -19.74 6.74
CA PHE A 401 -5.34 -18.76 5.96
C PHE A 401 -5.65 -17.51 6.81
N TYR A 402 -4.62 -16.85 7.32
CA TYR A 402 -4.76 -15.73 8.25
C TYR A 402 -4.71 -14.34 7.60
N GLN A 403 -4.68 -14.25 6.26
CA GLN A 403 -4.72 -12.95 5.57
C GLN A 403 -5.98 -12.17 5.97
N VAL A 404 -5.82 -10.92 6.41
CA VAL A 404 -6.95 -10.04 6.77
C VAL A 404 -7.58 -9.47 5.51
N ASN A 405 -8.47 -10.24 4.88
CA ASN A 405 -9.16 -9.90 3.64
C ASN A 405 -10.69 -10.02 3.72
N GLY A 406 -11.26 -9.98 4.92
CA GLY A 406 -12.71 -10.13 5.13
C GLY A 406 -13.55 -9.12 4.36
N ALA A 407 -13.09 -7.89 4.15
CA ALA A 407 -13.78 -6.90 3.32
C ALA A 407 -13.87 -7.33 1.85
N ILE A 408 -12.81 -7.91 1.29
CA ILE A 408 -12.80 -8.40 -0.10
C ILE A 408 -13.72 -9.62 -0.25
N ILE A 409 -13.73 -10.53 0.73
CA ILE A 409 -14.67 -11.66 0.76
C ILE A 409 -16.11 -11.14 0.83
N ALA A 410 -16.39 -10.17 1.71
CA ALA A 410 -17.72 -9.58 1.87
C ALA A 410 -18.23 -8.91 0.58
N LEU A 411 -17.34 -8.31 -0.21
CA LEU A 411 -17.67 -7.75 -1.51
C LEU A 411 -17.89 -8.82 -2.58
N ALA A 412 -16.94 -9.76 -2.71
CA ALA A 412 -16.89 -10.65 -3.86
C ALA A 412 -17.87 -11.82 -3.77
N LEU A 413 -18.00 -12.43 -2.60
CA LEU A 413 -18.82 -13.65 -2.44
C LEU A 413 -20.31 -13.42 -2.79
N PRO A 414 -21.00 -12.38 -2.26
CA PRO A 414 -22.39 -12.11 -2.65
C PRO A 414 -22.54 -11.77 -4.14
N ALA A 415 -21.58 -11.03 -4.71
CA ALA A 415 -21.57 -10.68 -6.13
C ALA A 415 -21.45 -11.94 -7.00
N HIS A 416 -20.51 -12.83 -6.70
CA HIS A 416 -20.34 -14.11 -7.42
C HIS A 416 -21.56 -15.02 -7.28
N ALA A 417 -22.14 -15.12 -6.08
CA ALA A 417 -23.34 -15.92 -5.83
C ALA A 417 -24.55 -15.41 -6.65
N GLY A 418 -24.78 -14.10 -6.67
CA GLY A 418 -25.86 -13.49 -7.44
C GLY A 418 -25.69 -13.66 -8.94
N ILE A 419 -24.46 -13.50 -9.45
CA ILE A 419 -24.14 -13.75 -10.87
C ILE A 419 -24.36 -15.23 -11.21
N ALA A 420 -23.87 -16.15 -10.39
CA ALA A 420 -24.02 -17.58 -10.62
C ALA A 420 -25.51 -17.97 -10.67
N ALA A 421 -26.33 -17.46 -9.75
CA ALA A 421 -27.76 -17.68 -9.73
C ALA A 421 -28.47 -17.11 -10.99
N GLY A 422 -28.12 -15.91 -11.43
CA GLY A 422 -28.61 -15.29 -12.65
C GLY A 422 -28.22 -16.07 -13.91
N VAL A 423 -26.96 -16.47 -14.03
CA VAL A 423 -26.47 -17.32 -15.15
C VAL A 423 -27.20 -18.66 -15.19
N TRP A 424 -27.31 -19.31 -14.04
CA TRP A 424 -28.02 -20.59 -13.95
C TRP A 424 -29.48 -20.48 -14.38
N ARG A 425 -30.20 -19.41 -14.00
CA ARG A 425 -31.56 -19.15 -14.42
C ARG A 425 -31.66 -18.98 -15.94
N LEU A 426 -30.79 -18.17 -16.54
CA LEU A 426 -30.73 -17.96 -17.97
C LEU A 426 -30.37 -19.24 -18.75
N ALA A 427 -29.45 -20.03 -18.24
CA ALA A 427 -29.05 -21.29 -18.85
C ALA A 427 -30.23 -22.30 -18.92
N ARG A 428 -31.04 -22.38 -17.84
CA ARG A 428 -32.24 -23.22 -17.81
C ARG A 428 -33.26 -22.80 -18.85
N LEU A 429 -33.46 -21.51 -19.09
CA LEU A 429 -34.40 -21.01 -20.09
C LEU A 429 -33.99 -21.35 -21.52
N GLN A 430 -32.72 -21.67 -21.77
CA GLN A 430 -32.19 -22.06 -23.08
C GLN A 430 -32.03 -23.56 -23.25
N ASP A 431 -32.27 -24.38 -22.21
CA ASP A 431 -32.23 -25.83 -22.32
C ASP A 431 -33.41 -26.31 -23.14
N PRO A 432 -33.17 -27.02 -24.27
CA PRO A 432 -34.26 -27.58 -25.11
C PRO A 432 -35.20 -28.51 -24.36
N ARG A 433 -34.73 -29.17 -23.30
CA ARG A 433 -35.54 -30.12 -22.51
C ARG A 433 -36.59 -29.40 -21.67
N THR A 434 -36.32 -28.19 -21.17
CA THR A 434 -37.29 -27.40 -20.39
C THR A 434 -38.34 -26.70 -21.29
N ARG A 435 -38.06 -26.52 -22.58
CA ARG A 435 -38.98 -25.94 -23.55
C ARG A 435 -40.05 -26.97 -24.07
N ARG A 436 -39.87 -28.26 -23.81
CA ARG A 436 -40.77 -29.34 -24.35
C ARG A 436 -41.87 -29.75 -23.39
N SER A 437 -42.09 -29.10 -22.26
CA SER A 437 -43.15 -29.47 -21.33
C SER A 437 -44.14 -28.32 -21.11
N PRO A 438 -45.07 -28.06 -22.06
CA PRO A 438 -46.48 -28.00 -21.74
C PRO A 438 -47.35 -28.46 -22.92
N ALA A 439 -47.61 -29.74 -23.05
CA ALA A 439 -48.70 -30.24 -23.88
C ALA A 439 -48.92 -31.76 -23.67
N ARG A 440 -49.24 -32.14 -22.46
CA ARG A 440 -49.93 -33.42 -22.21
C ARG A 440 -50.77 -33.32 -20.94
N ALA A 441 -51.84 -32.53 -20.97
CA ALA A 441 -52.97 -32.65 -20.05
C ALA A 441 -54.16 -31.92 -20.66
N SER A 442 -54.71 -32.49 -21.75
CA SER A 442 -56.07 -32.29 -22.16
C SER A 442 -56.34 -33.38 -23.24
N GLY A 443 -56.76 -34.53 -22.80
CA GLY A 443 -57.32 -35.61 -23.54
C GLY A 443 -58.12 -36.42 -22.56
#